data_2cc12ce695db7eb039c630c12de2366c
#
_entry.id   2cc12ce695db7eb039c630c12de2366c
#
_cell.length_a   1.000
_cell.length_b   1.000
_cell.length_c   1.000
_cell.angle_alpha   90.00
_cell.angle_beta   90.00
_cell.angle_gamma   90.00
#
_symmetry.space_group_name_H-M   'P 1'
#
loop_
_entity.id
_entity.type
_entity.pdbx_description
1 polymer ?
#
loop_
_entity_poly.entity_id
_entity_poly.type
_entity_poly.pdbx_seq_one_letter_code
_entity_poly.pdbx_strand_id
1 'polypeptide(L)'
;MTQEVNVMAKIVFDFPETIDIIPGTVVHTYIIKRPDAIVQIDAGIQSDFNKIRNYYSSTGSSPDYVLITAVDYIHVGALREIYDTYKPKIYVPKRGMGTMKNGPNLKGILEIEGKGLRFEGIQHVYSYNKMELDFLEVVDTPGYSRDNVSLYYKDKNTIFVGDAFTIKRKKLKIDPMFTQNMEDARESMGKIKSLCPVTILPSHGDLYNCP
;
A
#
# COMPACT_ATOMS: atom_id res chain seq x y z
N MET A 1 17.51 23.31 10.61
CA MET A 1 16.06 23.45 10.33
C MET A 1 15.54 22.05 10.08
N THR A 2 14.94 21.43 11.09
CA THR A 2 14.24 20.15 10.95
C THR A 2 12.98 20.40 10.10
N GLN A 3 12.98 19.92 8.87
CA GLN A 3 11.74 19.88 8.08
C GLN A 3 10.78 18.95 8.82
N GLU A 4 9.68 19.51 9.33
CA GLU A 4 8.60 18.70 9.85
C GLU A 4 8.12 17.75 8.76
N VAL A 5 8.24 16.46 9.03
CA VAL A 5 7.66 15.44 8.15
C VAL A 5 6.14 15.58 8.28
N ASN A 6 5.50 15.93 7.18
CA ASN A 6 4.06 16.11 7.15
C ASN A 6 3.38 14.73 7.22
N VAL A 7 3.30 14.17 8.41
CA VAL A 7 2.48 12.99 8.69
C VAL A 7 1.05 13.47 8.76
N MET A 8 0.21 13.09 7.79
CA MET A 8 -1.17 13.56 7.68
C MET A 8 -2.04 13.12 8.86
N ALA A 9 -1.79 11.92 9.37
CA ALA A 9 -2.46 11.38 10.53
C ALA A 9 -1.60 10.28 11.18
N LYS A 10 -1.86 10.04 12.46
CA LYS A 10 -1.28 8.94 13.21
C LYS A 10 -2.39 8.21 13.95
N ILE A 11 -2.49 6.93 13.73
CA ILE A 11 -3.39 6.06 14.49
C ILE A 11 -2.55 5.41 15.58
N VAL A 12 -2.88 5.69 16.83
CA VAL A 12 -2.20 5.12 18.00
C VAL A 12 -3.08 4.03 18.57
N PHE A 13 -2.52 2.83 18.69
CA PHE A 13 -3.09 1.73 19.44
C PHE A 13 -2.52 1.71 20.85
N ASP A 14 -2.60 0.59 21.54
CA ASP A 14 -1.87 0.42 22.79
C ASP A 14 -0.38 0.55 22.52
N PHE A 15 0.27 1.52 23.21
CA PHE A 15 1.69 1.79 23.03
C PHE A 15 2.51 0.49 23.12
N PRO A 16 3.49 0.23 22.24
CA PRO A 16 4.12 1.18 21.29
C PRO A 16 3.64 1.08 19.83
N GLU A 17 2.54 0.39 19.53
CA GLU A 17 2.10 0.17 18.15
C GLU A 17 1.40 1.39 17.55
N THR A 18 1.77 1.76 16.34
CA THR A 18 1.15 2.88 15.60
C THR A 18 1.09 2.61 14.10
N ILE A 19 0.17 3.31 13.44
CA ILE A 19 0.15 3.44 11.99
C ILE A 19 0.35 4.91 11.67
N ASP A 20 1.46 5.23 11.04
CA ASP A 20 1.73 6.57 10.52
C ASP A 20 1.32 6.64 9.05
N ILE A 21 0.79 7.78 8.61
CA ILE A 21 0.31 7.99 7.24
C ILE A 21 1.19 9.04 6.58
N ILE A 22 1.89 8.65 5.53
CA ILE A 22 2.67 9.55 4.69
C ILE A 22 1.81 9.90 3.47
N PRO A 23 1.36 11.15 3.33
CA PRO A 23 0.59 11.56 2.16
C PRO A 23 1.50 11.56 0.93
N GLY A 24 1.22 10.66 0.00
CA GLY A 24 1.88 10.62 -1.30
C GLY A 24 1.34 11.68 -2.24
N THR A 25 1.92 11.76 -3.42
CA THR A 25 1.45 12.66 -4.49
C THR A 25 0.15 12.14 -5.08
N VAL A 26 0.02 10.82 -5.18
CA VAL A 26 -1.15 10.13 -5.74
C VAL A 26 -1.79 9.23 -4.69
N VAL A 27 -1.02 8.34 -4.07
CA VAL A 27 -1.51 7.38 -3.07
C VAL A 27 -0.87 7.62 -1.72
N HIS A 28 -1.56 7.25 -0.64
CA HIS A 28 -1.00 7.23 0.71
C HIS A 28 -0.06 6.04 0.88
N THR A 29 1.04 6.27 1.60
CA THR A 29 1.90 5.21 2.12
C THR A 29 1.65 5.07 3.61
N TYR A 30 1.46 3.85 4.09
CA TYR A 30 1.21 3.58 5.51
C TYR A 30 2.43 2.91 6.14
N ILE A 31 2.75 3.30 7.36
CA ILE A 31 3.86 2.70 8.13
C ILE A 31 3.31 2.13 9.42
N ILE A 32 3.27 0.81 9.52
CA ILE A 32 2.96 0.10 10.75
C ILE A 32 4.24 0.01 11.57
N LYS A 33 4.21 0.57 12.77
CA LYS A 33 5.31 0.44 13.73
C LYS A 33 4.91 -0.54 14.82
N ARG A 34 5.70 -1.58 14.96
CA ARG A 34 5.60 -2.58 16.02
C ARG A 34 6.95 -2.69 16.73
N PRO A 35 7.01 -3.27 17.93
CA PRO A 35 8.28 -3.51 18.62
C PRO A 35 9.26 -4.40 17.86
N ASP A 36 8.71 -5.32 17.06
CA ASP A 36 9.41 -6.39 16.36
C ASP A 36 9.60 -6.13 14.86
N ALA A 37 8.88 -5.16 14.27
CA ALA A 37 8.96 -4.87 12.84
C ALA A 37 8.42 -3.49 12.46
N ILE A 38 9.02 -2.89 11.44
CA ILE A 38 8.50 -1.72 10.73
C ILE A 38 8.05 -2.17 9.33
N VAL A 39 6.76 -2.04 9.08
CA VAL A 39 6.14 -2.48 7.83
C VAL A 39 5.61 -1.28 7.06
N GLN A 40 6.11 -1.09 5.85
CA GLN A 40 5.59 -0.09 4.92
C GLN A 40 4.57 -0.74 4.00
N ILE A 41 3.43 -0.08 3.77
CA ILE A 41 2.42 -0.48 2.79
C ILE A 41 2.42 0.53 1.66
N ASP A 42 2.66 0.02 0.46
CA ASP A 42 2.87 0.72 -0.80
C ASP A 42 4.09 1.67 -0.81
N ALA A 43 4.53 2.04 -2.00
CA ALA A 43 5.72 2.85 -2.21
C ALA A 43 5.42 4.23 -2.83
N GLY A 44 4.18 4.46 -3.29
CA GLY A 44 3.85 5.67 -4.01
C GLY A 44 4.50 5.74 -5.40
N ILE A 45 4.43 6.90 -6.04
CA ILE A 45 5.15 7.19 -7.27
C ILE A 45 6.62 7.52 -6.98
N GLN A 46 7.47 7.51 -7.99
CA GLN A 46 8.92 7.73 -7.82
C GLN A 46 9.25 9.03 -7.05
N SER A 47 8.54 10.12 -7.32
CA SER A 47 8.76 11.41 -6.65
C SER A 47 8.43 11.38 -5.14
N ASP A 48 7.67 10.40 -4.66
CA ASP A 48 7.33 10.28 -3.24
C ASP A 48 8.49 9.70 -2.40
N PHE A 49 9.53 9.14 -3.04
CA PHE A 49 10.70 8.62 -2.33
C PHE A 49 11.30 9.63 -1.35
N ASN A 50 11.40 10.90 -1.73
CA ASN A 50 11.96 11.92 -0.83
C ASN A 50 11.14 12.12 0.44
N LYS A 51 9.81 12.03 0.37
CA LYS A 51 8.93 12.10 1.55
C LYS A 51 9.14 10.89 2.46
N ILE A 52 9.19 9.70 1.86
CA ILE A 52 9.42 8.43 2.59
C ILE A 52 10.79 8.44 3.25
N ARG A 53 11.84 8.85 2.53
CA ARG A 53 13.19 8.97 3.08
C ARG A 53 13.27 9.95 4.25
N ASN A 54 12.63 11.13 4.11
CA ASN A 54 12.60 12.13 5.15
C ASN A 54 11.89 11.63 6.41
N TYR A 55 10.79 10.88 6.24
CA TYR A 55 10.09 10.22 7.33
C TYR A 55 11.04 9.28 8.10
N TYR A 56 11.69 8.34 7.41
CA TYR A 56 12.60 7.39 8.05
C TYR A 56 13.81 8.08 8.71
N SER A 57 14.37 9.08 8.03
CA SER A 57 15.48 9.87 8.61
C SER A 57 15.07 10.62 9.89
N SER A 58 13.86 11.19 9.92
CA SER A 58 13.38 11.95 11.09
C SER A 58 13.01 11.04 12.27
N THR A 59 12.60 9.81 12.00
CA THR A 59 12.22 8.83 13.03
C THR A 59 13.37 7.93 13.46
N GLY A 60 14.54 8.03 12.80
CA GLY A 60 15.70 7.17 13.04
C GLY A 60 15.40 5.69 12.77
N SER A 61 14.51 5.39 11.80
CA SER A 61 14.03 4.05 11.52
C SER A 61 14.22 3.68 10.04
N SER A 62 13.90 2.44 9.69
CA SER A 62 13.90 1.94 8.31
C SER A 62 12.86 0.82 8.17
N PRO A 63 12.33 0.57 6.98
CA PRO A 63 11.37 -0.52 6.78
C PRO A 63 12.10 -1.88 6.78
N ASP A 64 11.61 -2.80 7.59
CA ASP A 64 12.00 -4.22 7.51
C ASP A 64 11.27 -4.90 6.34
N TYR A 65 10.05 -4.47 6.09
CA TYR A 65 9.16 -5.01 5.08
C TYR A 65 8.49 -3.91 4.26
N VAL A 66 8.30 -4.17 2.96
CA VAL A 66 7.42 -3.38 2.08
C VAL A 66 6.37 -4.31 1.50
N LEU A 67 5.11 -3.99 1.74
CA LEU A 67 3.94 -4.76 1.28
C LEU A 67 3.23 -3.96 0.19
N ILE A 68 3.04 -4.56 -0.98
CA ILE A 68 2.44 -3.89 -2.14
C ILE A 68 1.02 -4.38 -2.34
N THR A 69 0.06 -3.46 -2.38
CA THR A 69 -1.37 -3.79 -2.56
C THR A 69 -1.73 -4.09 -4.02
N ALA A 70 -1.10 -3.41 -4.98
CA ALA A 70 -1.22 -3.65 -6.42
C ALA A 70 0.10 -3.33 -7.13
N VAL A 71 0.46 -4.10 -8.18
CA VAL A 71 1.73 -3.89 -8.91
C VAL A 71 1.48 -2.97 -10.10
N ASP A 72 1.37 -1.69 -9.83
CA ASP A 72 1.31 -0.62 -10.83
C ASP A 72 2.18 0.58 -10.42
N TYR A 73 2.29 1.58 -11.30
CA TYR A 73 3.18 2.71 -11.10
C TYR A 73 2.90 3.50 -9.82
N ILE A 74 1.64 3.70 -9.46
CA ILE A 74 1.30 4.53 -8.31
C ILE A 74 1.58 3.86 -6.97
N HIS A 75 1.67 2.53 -6.93
CA HIS A 75 1.97 1.74 -5.73
C HIS A 75 3.44 1.31 -5.63
N VAL A 76 4.15 1.19 -6.77
CA VAL A 76 5.54 0.66 -6.79
C VAL A 76 6.57 1.65 -7.36
N GLY A 77 6.16 2.89 -7.67
CA GLY A 77 7.02 3.85 -8.37
C GLY A 77 8.32 4.17 -7.64
N ALA A 78 8.30 4.32 -6.33
CA ALA A 78 9.50 4.56 -5.51
C ALA A 78 10.14 3.29 -4.95
N LEU A 79 9.64 2.09 -5.33
CA LEU A 79 10.09 0.83 -4.73
C LEU A 79 11.58 0.56 -4.97
N ARG A 80 12.11 0.98 -6.13
CA ARG A 80 13.52 0.83 -6.46
C ARG A 80 14.41 1.61 -5.50
N GLU A 81 14.12 2.88 -5.30
CA GLU A 81 14.89 3.77 -4.43
C GLU A 81 14.79 3.32 -2.96
N ILE A 82 13.61 2.87 -2.54
CA ILE A 82 13.40 2.29 -1.20
C ILE A 82 14.28 1.04 -1.03
N TYR A 83 14.25 0.13 -2.02
CA TYR A 83 15.06 -1.07 -1.97
C TYR A 83 16.56 -0.77 -1.95
N ASP A 84 17.03 0.13 -2.81
CA ASP A 84 18.44 0.48 -2.88
C ASP A 84 18.94 1.11 -1.57
N THR A 85 18.09 1.87 -0.89
CA THR A 85 18.43 2.57 0.35
C THR A 85 18.36 1.69 1.59
N TYR A 86 17.31 0.85 1.72
CA TYR A 86 16.99 0.16 2.98
C TYR A 86 17.06 -1.36 2.89
N LYS A 87 17.02 -1.94 1.68
CA LYS A 87 17.06 -3.40 1.44
C LYS A 87 15.97 -4.20 2.19
N PRO A 88 14.71 -3.73 2.25
CA PRO A 88 13.64 -4.45 2.92
C PRO A 88 13.32 -5.78 2.23
N LYS A 89 12.65 -6.70 2.95
CA LYS A 89 11.89 -7.78 2.31
C LYS A 89 10.64 -7.22 1.66
N ILE A 90 10.37 -7.57 0.40
CA ILE A 90 9.23 -7.05 -0.36
C ILE A 90 8.23 -8.18 -0.58
N TYR A 91 6.97 -7.93 -0.25
CA TYR A 91 5.87 -8.83 -0.56
C TYR A 91 4.90 -8.19 -1.54
N VAL A 92 4.52 -8.98 -2.54
CA VAL A 92 3.61 -8.53 -3.60
C VAL A 92 2.50 -9.56 -3.84
N PRO A 93 1.37 -9.15 -4.42
CA PRO A 93 0.32 -10.08 -4.81
C PRO A 93 0.86 -11.16 -5.74
N LYS A 94 0.40 -12.39 -5.57
CA LYS A 94 0.85 -13.53 -6.41
C LYS A 94 0.66 -13.24 -7.90
N ARG A 95 -0.47 -12.61 -8.26
CA ARG A 95 -0.77 -12.25 -9.65
C ARG A 95 0.10 -11.11 -10.17
N GLY A 96 0.66 -10.26 -9.28
CA GLY A 96 1.58 -9.17 -9.61
C GLY A 96 3.04 -9.62 -9.83
N MET A 97 3.41 -10.85 -9.42
CA MET A 97 4.79 -11.35 -9.57
C MET A 97 5.28 -11.35 -11.03
N GLY A 98 4.39 -11.58 -11.98
CA GLY A 98 4.73 -11.52 -13.42
C GLY A 98 5.10 -10.10 -13.85
N THR A 99 4.37 -9.11 -13.39
CA THR A 99 4.62 -7.69 -13.64
C THR A 99 5.95 -7.25 -13.01
N MET A 100 6.26 -7.70 -11.80
CA MET A 100 7.55 -7.41 -11.15
C MET A 100 8.75 -7.96 -11.93
N LYS A 101 8.59 -9.11 -12.62
CA LYS A 101 9.66 -9.73 -13.41
C LYS A 101 9.82 -9.11 -14.80
N ASN A 102 8.70 -8.76 -15.44
CA ASN A 102 8.67 -8.37 -16.86
C ASN A 102 8.49 -6.86 -17.06
N GLY A 103 8.34 -6.10 -15.98
CA GLY A 103 7.94 -4.71 -15.98
C GLY A 103 6.41 -4.54 -16.10
N PRO A 104 5.89 -3.37 -15.71
CA PRO A 104 4.47 -3.10 -15.70
C PRO A 104 3.92 -3.00 -17.13
N ASN A 105 2.81 -3.68 -17.41
CA ASN A 105 2.05 -3.51 -18.64
C ASN A 105 1.06 -2.35 -18.45
N LEU A 106 1.55 -1.15 -18.61
CA LEU A 106 0.81 0.09 -18.41
C LEU A 106 0.20 0.57 -19.72
N LYS A 107 -0.96 1.20 -19.66
CA LYS A 107 -1.64 1.82 -20.82
C LYS A 107 -1.90 3.30 -20.58
N GLY A 108 -1.80 4.09 -21.65
CA GLY A 108 -2.09 5.52 -21.61
C GLY A 108 -1.07 6.34 -20.83
N ILE A 109 -1.53 7.29 -20.01
CA ILE A 109 -0.66 8.18 -19.22
C ILE A 109 0.26 7.39 -18.28
N LEU A 110 -0.26 6.34 -17.64
CA LEU A 110 0.51 5.47 -16.76
C LEU A 110 1.65 4.74 -17.49
N GLU A 111 1.49 4.48 -18.80
CA GLU A 111 2.55 3.90 -19.62
C GLU A 111 3.72 4.88 -19.78
N ILE A 112 3.44 6.17 -19.96
CA ILE A 112 4.47 7.20 -20.08
C ILE A 112 5.23 7.37 -18.78
N GLU A 113 4.54 7.44 -17.66
CA GLU A 113 5.13 7.60 -16.34
C GLU A 113 5.87 6.33 -15.88
N GLY A 114 5.38 5.15 -16.26
CA GLY A 114 5.98 3.87 -15.91
C GLY A 114 7.19 3.44 -16.74
N LYS A 115 7.56 4.15 -17.80
CA LYS A 115 8.73 3.82 -18.65
C LYS A 115 10.06 3.81 -17.91
N GLY A 116 10.13 4.44 -16.73
CA GLY A 116 11.31 4.45 -15.87
C GLY A 116 11.35 3.36 -14.81
N LEU A 117 10.27 2.59 -14.62
CA LEU A 117 10.22 1.56 -13.60
C LEU A 117 11.17 0.41 -13.92
N ARG A 118 12.13 0.20 -13.04
CA ARG A 118 13.13 -0.86 -13.16
C ARG A 118 13.08 -1.73 -11.91
N PHE A 119 12.65 -2.97 -12.08
CA PHE A 119 12.66 -3.98 -11.01
C PHE A 119 13.85 -4.93 -11.12
N GLU A 120 14.65 -4.81 -12.20
CA GLU A 120 15.85 -5.61 -12.39
C GLU A 120 16.83 -5.42 -11.23
N GLY A 121 17.31 -6.53 -10.67
CA GLY A 121 18.24 -6.52 -9.55
C GLY A 121 17.62 -6.23 -8.18
N ILE A 122 16.29 -5.99 -8.05
CA ILE A 122 15.62 -6.03 -6.76
C ILE A 122 15.55 -7.48 -6.31
N GLN A 123 16.21 -7.79 -5.21
CA GLN A 123 16.21 -9.11 -4.57
C GLN A 123 15.18 -9.13 -3.43
N HIS A 124 14.96 -10.32 -2.84
CA HIS A 124 14.03 -10.47 -1.70
C HIS A 124 12.59 -10.07 -1.99
N VAL A 125 12.13 -10.28 -3.25
CA VAL A 125 10.72 -10.12 -3.63
C VAL A 125 10.01 -11.46 -3.54
N TYR A 126 8.96 -11.50 -2.73
CA TYR A 126 8.19 -12.69 -2.44
C TYR A 126 6.71 -12.47 -2.74
N SER A 127 6.01 -13.54 -3.08
CA SER A 127 4.56 -13.50 -3.12
C SER A 127 3.98 -13.65 -1.71
N TYR A 128 2.83 -13.07 -1.44
CA TYR A 128 2.14 -13.12 -0.15
C TYR A 128 1.91 -14.52 0.43
N ASN A 129 1.85 -15.57 -0.39
CA ASN A 129 1.76 -16.95 0.10
C ASN A 129 3.02 -17.41 0.87
N LYS A 130 4.08 -16.61 0.88
CA LYS A 130 5.32 -16.81 1.66
C LYS A 130 5.49 -15.74 2.76
N MET A 131 4.44 -14.97 3.05
CA MET A 131 4.53 -13.91 4.06
C MET A 131 4.67 -14.52 5.45
N GLU A 132 5.63 -14.00 6.22
CA GLU A 132 5.96 -14.43 7.57
C GLU A 132 5.31 -13.53 8.66
N LEU A 133 4.53 -12.51 8.24
CA LEU A 133 3.87 -11.57 9.15
C LEU A 133 2.48 -12.10 9.52
N ASP A 134 2.37 -12.78 10.64
CA ASP A 134 1.16 -13.47 11.11
C ASP A 134 0.05 -12.52 11.60
N PHE A 135 0.40 -11.28 11.93
CA PHE A 135 -0.55 -10.24 12.36
C PHE A 135 -1.33 -9.60 11.20
N LEU A 136 -0.93 -9.85 9.95
CA LEU A 136 -1.61 -9.37 8.75
C LEU A 136 -2.20 -10.53 7.95
N GLU A 137 -3.47 -10.42 7.61
CA GLU A 137 -4.13 -11.32 6.67
C GLU A 137 -4.26 -10.66 5.30
N VAL A 138 -3.95 -11.41 4.26
CA VAL A 138 -4.12 -10.96 2.87
C VAL A 138 -5.49 -11.35 2.38
N VAL A 139 -6.28 -10.36 1.97
CA VAL A 139 -7.62 -10.53 1.41
C VAL A 139 -7.58 -10.19 -0.07
N ASP A 140 -7.89 -11.15 -0.93
CA ASP A 140 -8.02 -10.89 -2.39
C ASP A 140 -9.19 -9.93 -2.63
N THR A 141 -8.86 -8.75 -3.19
CA THR A 141 -9.81 -7.69 -3.54
C THR A 141 -9.61 -7.20 -4.97
N PRO A 142 -9.76 -8.08 -5.98
CA PRO A 142 -9.64 -7.70 -7.38
C PRO A 142 -10.74 -6.73 -7.79
N GLY A 143 -10.51 -6.06 -8.92
CA GLY A 143 -11.48 -5.13 -9.52
C GLY A 143 -10.81 -3.89 -10.07
N TYR A 144 -10.16 -3.09 -9.24
CA TYR A 144 -9.27 -2.03 -9.70
C TYR A 144 -8.20 -2.61 -10.65
N SER A 145 -7.44 -3.56 -10.17
CA SER A 145 -6.58 -4.43 -10.95
C SER A 145 -6.86 -5.90 -10.60
N ARG A 146 -6.38 -6.82 -11.44
CA ARG A 146 -6.54 -8.28 -11.19
C ARG A 146 -5.73 -8.75 -9.98
N ASP A 147 -4.71 -8.01 -9.59
CA ASP A 147 -3.77 -8.35 -8.53
C ASP A 147 -3.97 -7.54 -7.25
N ASN A 148 -4.94 -6.60 -7.22
CA ASN A 148 -5.19 -5.83 -6.01
C ASN A 148 -5.57 -6.74 -4.84
N VAL A 149 -4.92 -6.49 -3.70
CA VAL A 149 -5.20 -7.15 -2.42
C VAL A 149 -5.42 -6.10 -1.33
N SER A 150 -6.17 -6.49 -0.31
CA SER A 150 -6.26 -5.74 0.94
C SER A 150 -5.48 -6.46 2.04
N LEU A 151 -4.95 -5.69 3.00
CA LEU A 151 -4.17 -6.21 4.12
C LEU A 151 -4.95 -5.95 5.41
N TYR A 152 -5.40 -7.00 6.06
CA TYR A 152 -6.22 -6.90 7.26
C TYR A 152 -5.40 -7.14 8.52
N TYR A 153 -5.28 -6.11 9.35
CA TYR A 153 -4.67 -6.14 10.67
C TYR A 153 -5.76 -6.49 11.70
N LYS A 154 -6.00 -7.77 11.88
CA LYS A 154 -7.14 -8.30 12.68
C LYS A 154 -7.18 -7.75 14.09
N ASP A 155 -6.06 -7.86 14.82
CA ASP A 155 -5.98 -7.47 16.23
C ASP A 155 -6.25 -5.99 16.46
N LYS A 156 -6.16 -5.18 15.40
CA LYS A 156 -6.41 -3.74 15.43
C LYS A 156 -7.67 -3.33 14.67
N ASN A 157 -8.46 -4.29 14.20
CA ASN A 157 -9.64 -4.02 13.38
C ASN A 157 -9.39 -2.96 12.30
N THR A 158 -8.27 -3.08 11.59
CA THR A 158 -7.84 -2.10 10.59
C THR A 158 -7.52 -2.81 9.29
N ILE A 159 -8.02 -2.30 8.17
CA ILE A 159 -7.78 -2.87 6.86
C ILE A 159 -7.28 -1.82 5.85
N PHE A 160 -6.17 -2.12 5.21
CA PHE A 160 -5.59 -1.33 4.11
C PHE A 160 -6.13 -1.92 2.81
N VAL A 161 -6.91 -1.14 2.07
CA VAL A 161 -7.67 -1.70 0.94
C VAL A 161 -7.03 -1.43 -0.43
N GLY A 162 -5.87 -0.77 -0.45
CA GLY A 162 -5.28 -0.36 -1.72
C GLY A 162 -6.28 0.50 -2.51
N ASP A 163 -6.42 0.19 -3.78
CA ASP A 163 -7.36 0.84 -4.68
C ASP A 163 -8.65 0.05 -4.94
N ALA A 164 -8.98 -0.94 -4.07
CA ALA A 164 -10.24 -1.67 -4.21
C ALA A 164 -11.44 -0.71 -4.28
N PHE A 165 -11.38 0.41 -3.55
CA PHE A 165 -12.30 1.55 -3.64
C PHE A 165 -11.71 2.77 -2.93
N THR A 166 -12.24 3.95 -3.23
CA THR A 166 -11.91 5.20 -2.54
C THR A 166 -12.97 5.54 -1.50
N ILE A 167 -12.61 6.39 -0.52
CA ILE A 167 -13.55 6.90 0.46
C ILE A 167 -13.61 8.42 0.34
N LYS A 168 -14.82 8.93 0.11
CA LYS A 168 -15.08 10.37 0.02
C LYS A 168 -16.36 10.73 0.77
N ARG A 169 -16.26 11.66 1.74
CA ARG A 169 -17.40 12.07 2.56
C ARG A 169 -18.11 10.88 3.23
N LYS A 170 -17.33 9.96 3.82
CA LYS A 170 -17.81 8.73 4.49
C LYS A 170 -18.58 7.78 3.56
N LYS A 171 -18.36 7.84 2.25
CA LYS A 171 -18.96 6.94 1.26
C LYS A 171 -17.87 6.18 0.50
N LEU A 172 -17.99 4.88 0.46
CA LEU A 172 -17.14 4.02 -0.35
C LEU A 172 -17.55 4.18 -1.83
N LYS A 173 -16.57 4.38 -2.69
CA LYS A 173 -16.78 4.61 -4.12
C LYS A 173 -15.80 3.79 -4.94
N ILE A 174 -16.32 3.09 -5.94
CA ILE A 174 -15.52 2.48 -7.00
C ILE A 174 -15.44 3.52 -8.13
N ASP A 175 -14.23 3.79 -8.61
CA ASP A 175 -14.02 4.69 -9.74
C ASP A 175 -14.06 3.90 -11.05
N PRO A 176 -15.10 4.08 -11.90
CA PRO A 176 -15.23 3.30 -13.14
C PRO A 176 -14.12 3.58 -14.16
N MET A 177 -13.46 4.74 -14.07
CA MET A 177 -12.40 5.13 -15.02
C MET A 177 -11.12 4.31 -14.80
N PHE A 178 -10.83 3.97 -13.54
CA PHE A 178 -9.61 3.25 -13.16
C PHE A 178 -9.85 1.78 -12.80
N THR A 179 -11.10 1.32 -12.79
CA THR A 179 -11.46 -0.05 -12.42
C THR A 179 -11.49 -0.96 -13.65
N GLN A 180 -10.67 -2.01 -13.65
CA GLN A 180 -10.59 -2.96 -14.76
C GLN A 180 -11.82 -3.88 -14.85
N ASN A 181 -12.37 -4.26 -13.70
CA ASN A 181 -13.57 -5.11 -13.61
C ASN A 181 -14.50 -4.61 -12.50
N MET A 182 -15.64 -4.06 -12.91
CA MET A 182 -16.62 -3.47 -11.98
C MET A 182 -17.38 -4.52 -11.15
N GLU A 183 -17.54 -5.75 -11.65
CA GLU A 183 -18.19 -6.83 -10.92
C GLU A 183 -17.29 -7.29 -9.77
N ASP A 184 -16.04 -7.66 -10.07
CA ASP A 184 -15.05 -8.02 -9.07
C ASP A 184 -14.89 -6.91 -8.01
N ALA A 185 -14.89 -5.63 -8.43
CA ALA A 185 -14.77 -4.51 -7.52
C ALA A 185 -15.95 -4.37 -6.56
N ARG A 186 -17.18 -4.64 -7.03
CA ARG A 186 -18.37 -4.65 -6.15
C ARG A 186 -18.34 -5.80 -5.16
N GLU A 187 -17.93 -6.99 -5.61
CA GLU A 187 -17.75 -8.15 -4.73
C GLU A 187 -16.68 -7.88 -3.67
N SER A 188 -15.54 -7.32 -4.08
CA SER A 188 -14.45 -6.94 -3.20
C SER A 188 -14.90 -5.92 -2.14
N MET A 189 -15.66 -4.90 -2.55
CA MET A 189 -16.25 -3.94 -1.61
C MET A 189 -17.24 -4.62 -0.66
N GLY A 190 -18.03 -5.59 -1.13
CA GLY A 190 -18.92 -6.40 -0.31
C GLY A 190 -18.16 -7.19 0.75
N LYS A 191 -17.06 -7.85 0.38
CA LYS A 191 -16.17 -8.57 1.32
C LYS A 191 -15.66 -7.64 2.43
N ILE A 192 -15.16 -6.45 2.07
CA ILE A 192 -14.66 -5.50 3.06
C ILE A 192 -15.78 -5.02 3.98
N LYS A 193 -16.96 -4.72 3.45
CA LYS A 193 -18.13 -4.33 4.27
C LYS A 193 -18.56 -5.42 5.26
N SER A 194 -18.40 -6.69 4.91
CA SER A 194 -18.74 -7.79 5.85
C SER A 194 -17.79 -7.90 7.04
N LEU A 195 -16.64 -7.24 7.00
CA LEU A 195 -15.69 -7.16 8.11
C LEU A 195 -16.05 -6.07 9.13
N CYS A 196 -16.99 -5.16 8.82
CA CYS A 196 -17.37 -4.08 9.73
C CYS A 196 -17.89 -4.64 11.08
N PRO A 197 -17.56 -4.00 12.22
CA PRO A 197 -16.91 -2.69 12.32
C PRO A 197 -15.39 -2.74 12.17
N VAL A 198 -14.82 -1.98 11.23
CA VAL A 198 -13.38 -1.87 11.02
C VAL A 198 -12.97 -0.45 10.60
N THR A 199 -11.70 -0.08 10.88
CA THR A 199 -11.09 1.11 10.30
C THR A 199 -10.56 0.77 8.91
N ILE A 200 -11.04 1.49 7.89
CA ILE A 200 -10.65 1.29 6.48
C ILE A 200 -9.67 2.39 6.07
N LEU A 201 -8.53 1.96 5.54
CA LEU A 201 -7.42 2.80 5.09
C LEU A 201 -7.22 2.59 3.57
N PRO A 202 -7.77 3.47 2.73
CA PRO A 202 -7.63 3.37 1.27
C PRO A 202 -6.33 4.04 0.79
N SER A 203 -5.84 3.67 -0.40
CA SER A 203 -4.74 4.42 -1.04
C SER A 203 -5.17 5.85 -1.39
N HIS A 204 -6.46 6.07 -1.65
CA HIS A 204 -7.03 7.38 -1.98
C HIS A 204 -8.20 7.77 -1.09
N GLY A 205 -8.22 9.04 -0.65
CA GLY A 205 -9.36 9.63 0.07
C GLY A 205 -9.23 9.58 1.58
N ASP A 206 -10.38 9.56 2.26
CA ASP A 206 -10.45 9.72 3.70
C ASP A 206 -10.31 8.37 4.42
N LEU A 207 -9.80 8.40 5.65
CA LEU A 207 -9.94 7.28 6.60
C LEU A 207 -11.43 7.08 6.91
N TYR A 208 -11.85 5.85 7.13
CA TYR A 208 -13.24 5.56 7.44
C TYR A 208 -13.40 4.49 8.52
N ASN A 209 -14.04 4.85 9.60
CA ASN A 209 -14.51 3.88 10.59
C ASN A 209 -15.88 3.36 10.13
N CYS A 210 -15.89 2.16 9.60
CA CYS A 210 -17.10 1.46 9.19
C CYS A 210 -17.84 1.01 10.45
N PRO A 211 -19.14 1.37 10.62
CA PRO A 211 -19.92 1.01 11.79
C PRO A 211 -20.30 -0.46 11.82
#